data_ec43f04a6f3bd1284be372e681a35379
#
_entry.id   ec43f04a6f3bd1284be372e681a35379
#
_cell.length_a   1.000
_cell.length_b   1.000
_cell.length_c   1.000
_cell.angle_alpha   90.00
_cell.angle_beta   90.00
_cell.angle_gamma   90.00
#
_symmetry.space_group_name_H-M   'P 1'
#
loop_
_entity.id
_entity.type
_entity.pdbx_description
1 polymer ?
#
loop_
_entity_poly.entity_id
_entity_poly.type
_entity_poly.pdbx_seq_one_letter_code
_entity_poly.pdbx_strand_id
1 'polypeptide(L)'
;MASLLILASCATKQEKDDFDYTVESFADLEILRYKVPGFEELSLKQKELVYYLSEAAAYGRDILYDQNGKWNLAIRRTLEAIYQNYTGDRESQDFKNFEVYLKRVWFSNGIHHHYGCDKFVPEFSQEFFTEAVKSLDPETLPLTTGASV
;
A
#
# COMPACT_ATOMS: atom_id res chain seq x y z
N MET A 1 -34.53 47.90 35.99
CA MET A 1 -34.88 46.50 35.61
C MET A 1 -33.80 46.03 34.63
N ALA A 2 -32.90 45.16 35.08
CA ALA A 2 -31.84 44.57 34.30
C ALA A 2 -32.27 43.20 33.76
N SER A 3 -32.45 43.05 32.46
CA SER A 3 -32.78 41.80 31.80
C SER A 3 -31.53 40.96 31.65
N LEU A 4 -31.50 39.83 32.35
CA LEU A 4 -30.43 38.82 32.26
C LEU A 4 -30.72 37.88 31.05
N LEU A 5 -29.99 38.05 29.96
CA LEU A 5 -30.03 37.12 28.82
C LEU A 5 -29.20 35.90 29.15
N ILE A 6 -29.88 34.78 29.41
CA ILE A 6 -29.26 33.44 29.57
C ILE A 6 -29.00 32.91 28.17
N LEU A 7 -27.73 32.91 27.72
CA LEU A 7 -27.29 32.19 26.55
C LEU A 7 -27.20 30.70 26.89
N ALA A 8 -28.22 29.94 26.49
CA ALA A 8 -28.18 28.47 26.54
C ALA A 8 -27.19 27.99 25.43
N SER A 9 -25.97 27.65 25.84
CA SER A 9 -25.00 26.95 24.99
C SER A 9 -25.49 25.53 24.82
N CYS A 10 -26.07 25.21 23.68
CA CYS A 10 -26.28 23.81 23.25
C CYS A 10 -24.91 23.21 22.95
N ALA A 11 -24.30 22.59 23.93
CA ALA A 11 -23.20 21.66 23.71
C ALA A 11 -23.78 20.41 23.06
N THR A 12 -23.69 20.33 21.73
CA THR A 12 -23.89 19.07 21.01
C THR A 12 -22.86 18.10 21.51
N LYS A 13 -23.31 17.06 22.21
CA LYS A 13 -22.50 15.91 22.60
C LYS A 13 -21.99 15.28 21.29
N GLN A 14 -20.75 15.53 20.95
CA GLN A 14 -20.10 14.85 19.84
C GLN A 14 -20.03 13.38 20.24
N GLU A 15 -20.83 12.51 19.61
CA GLU A 15 -20.69 11.08 19.76
C GLU A 15 -19.26 10.70 19.37
N LYS A 16 -18.57 10.05 20.29
CA LYS A 16 -17.22 9.56 20.02
C LYS A 16 -17.31 8.51 18.92
N ASP A 17 -16.71 8.78 17.78
CA ASP A 17 -16.65 7.82 16.71
C ASP A 17 -15.67 6.70 17.09
N ASP A 18 -16.19 5.49 17.31
CA ASP A 18 -15.40 4.30 17.66
C ASP A 18 -14.81 3.61 16.42
N PHE A 19 -14.91 4.21 15.24
CA PHE A 19 -14.33 3.66 14.04
C PHE A 19 -12.81 3.78 14.09
N ASP A 20 -12.12 2.65 13.88
CA ASP A 20 -10.68 2.64 13.75
C ASP A 20 -10.28 3.03 12.32
N TYR A 21 -9.70 4.22 12.20
CA TYR A 21 -9.25 4.75 10.92
C TYR A 21 -7.89 4.21 10.49
N THR A 22 -7.05 3.75 11.43
CA THR A 22 -5.72 3.20 11.13
C THR A 22 -5.81 1.72 10.81
N VAL A 23 -5.32 1.33 9.62
CA VAL A 23 -5.23 -0.08 9.20
C VAL A 23 -3.89 -0.65 9.57
N GLU A 24 -2.81 0.08 9.27
CA GLU A 24 -1.44 -0.34 9.47
C GLU A 24 -0.52 0.88 9.54
N SER A 25 0.55 0.77 10.32
CA SER A 25 1.66 1.73 10.33
C SER A 25 2.96 0.98 10.07
N PHE A 26 3.79 1.50 9.16
CA PHE A 26 5.11 0.94 8.88
C PHE A 26 6.08 2.06 8.50
N ALA A 27 7.30 1.97 8.95
CA ALA A 27 8.31 3.02 8.79
C ALA A 27 7.75 4.40 9.25
N ASP A 28 7.72 5.38 8.38
CA ASP A 28 7.17 6.73 8.57
C ASP A 28 5.79 6.91 7.91
N LEU A 29 5.11 5.82 7.56
CA LEU A 29 3.83 5.81 6.83
C LEU A 29 2.72 5.21 7.67
N GLU A 30 1.51 5.72 7.47
CA GLU A 30 0.28 5.22 8.08
C GLU A 30 -0.76 5.00 6.99
N ILE A 31 -1.35 3.80 6.98
CA ILE A 31 -2.42 3.42 6.07
C ILE A 31 -3.76 3.67 6.76
N LEU A 32 -4.54 4.54 6.17
CA LEU A 32 -5.85 4.91 6.68
C LEU A 32 -6.96 4.32 5.84
N ARG A 33 -8.08 4.01 6.50
CA ARG A 33 -9.36 3.72 5.88
C ARG A 33 -10.38 4.77 6.28
N TYR A 34 -11.40 4.94 5.48
CA TYR A 34 -12.43 5.93 5.74
C TYR A 34 -13.82 5.27 5.74
N LYS A 35 -14.70 5.80 6.57
CA LYS A 35 -16.13 5.53 6.43
C LYS A 35 -16.64 6.16 5.13
N VAL A 36 -17.59 5.50 4.50
CA VAL A 36 -18.31 6.03 3.34
C VAL A 36 -19.78 6.21 3.74
N PRO A 37 -20.13 7.35 4.36
CA PRO A 37 -21.51 7.61 4.79
C PRO A 37 -22.47 7.52 3.59
N GLY A 38 -23.63 6.90 3.80
CA GLY A 38 -24.63 6.74 2.76
C GLY A 38 -24.43 5.51 1.85
N PHE A 39 -23.34 4.74 2.01
CA PHE A 39 -23.14 3.52 1.21
C PHE A 39 -24.26 2.48 1.46
N GLU A 40 -24.73 2.37 2.70
CA GLU A 40 -25.80 1.46 3.10
C GLU A 40 -27.13 1.80 2.43
N GLU A 41 -27.36 3.07 2.09
CA GLU A 41 -28.57 3.57 1.45
C GLU A 41 -28.62 3.26 -0.06
N LEU A 42 -27.48 2.88 -0.65
CA LEU A 42 -27.42 2.51 -2.07
C LEU A 42 -28.24 1.26 -2.34
N SER A 43 -28.95 1.24 -3.47
CA SER A 43 -29.58 0.03 -3.97
C SER A 43 -28.54 -1.06 -4.29
N LEU A 44 -28.98 -2.32 -4.33
CA LEU A 44 -28.09 -3.44 -4.66
C LEU A 44 -27.37 -3.22 -6.00
N LYS A 45 -28.08 -2.75 -7.02
CA LYS A 45 -27.47 -2.47 -8.34
C LYS A 45 -26.39 -1.39 -8.30
N GLN A 46 -26.56 -0.36 -7.45
CA GLN A 46 -25.54 0.66 -7.26
C GLN A 46 -24.32 0.10 -6.51
N LYS A 47 -24.53 -0.74 -5.49
CA LYS A 47 -23.45 -1.43 -4.79
C LYS A 47 -22.66 -2.35 -5.71
N GLU A 48 -23.34 -3.13 -6.56
CA GLU A 48 -22.71 -3.95 -7.58
C GLU A 48 -21.91 -3.11 -8.58
N LEU A 49 -22.43 -1.97 -9.03
CA LEU A 49 -21.71 -1.06 -9.92
C LEU A 49 -20.42 -0.54 -9.24
N VAL A 50 -20.50 -0.08 -7.99
CA VAL A 50 -19.33 0.41 -7.25
C VAL A 50 -18.29 -0.71 -7.10
N TYR A 51 -18.72 -1.93 -6.81
CA TYR A 51 -17.84 -3.09 -6.73
C TYR A 51 -17.07 -3.32 -8.04
N TYR A 52 -17.79 -3.43 -9.17
CA TYR A 52 -17.15 -3.68 -10.47
C TYR A 52 -16.26 -2.51 -10.93
N LEU A 53 -16.62 -1.26 -10.62
CA LEU A 53 -15.76 -0.12 -10.89
C LEU A 53 -14.47 -0.16 -10.05
N SER A 54 -14.57 -0.59 -8.80
CA SER A 54 -13.43 -0.78 -7.90
C SER A 54 -12.47 -1.87 -8.42
N GLU A 55 -13.04 -3.01 -8.84
CA GLU A 55 -12.27 -4.09 -9.46
C GLU A 55 -11.57 -3.62 -10.75
N ALA A 56 -12.31 -2.94 -11.63
CA ALA A 56 -11.75 -2.40 -12.86
C ALA A 56 -10.59 -1.41 -12.59
N ALA A 57 -10.73 -0.55 -11.58
CA ALA A 57 -9.68 0.39 -11.19
C ALA A 57 -8.42 -0.32 -10.68
N ALA A 58 -8.56 -1.48 -10.01
CA ALA A 58 -7.42 -2.26 -9.54
C ALA A 58 -6.55 -2.79 -10.69
N TYR A 59 -7.13 -3.14 -11.84
CA TYR A 59 -6.39 -3.54 -13.04
C TYR A 59 -5.56 -2.41 -13.67
N GLY A 60 -5.90 -1.16 -13.40
CA GLY A 60 -5.17 0.01 -13.90
C GLY A 60 -3.88 0.33 -13.11
N ARG A 61 -3.62 -0.32 -12.00
CA ARG A 61 -2.48 0.01 -11.12
C ARG A 61 -1.11 -0.15 -11.79
N ASP A 62 -0.95 -1.13 -12.66
CA ASP A 62 0.32 -1.39 -13.34
C ASP A 62 0.80 -0.18 -14.15
N ILE A 63 -0.14 0.60 -14.72
CA ILE A 63 0.14 1.82 -15.48
C ILE A 63 0.87 2.86 -14.62
N LEU A 64 0.50 3.00 -13.33
CA LEU A 64 1.13 3.96 -12.43
C LEU A 64 2.61 3.64 -12.20
N TYR A 65 2.94 2.36 -12.04
CA TYR A 65 4.33 1.93 -11.89
C TYR A 65 5.16 2.24 -13.13
N ASP A 66 4.62 1.95 -14.31
CA ASP A 66 5.29 2.17 -15.60
C ASP A 66 5.49 3.66 -15.87
N GLN A 67 4.51 4.51 -15.56
CA GLN A 67 4.61 5.96 -15.69
C GLN A 67 5.63 6.58 -14.72
N ASN A 68 5.75 6.06 -13.50
CA ASN A 68 6.68 6.55 -12.50
C ASN A 68 8.13 6.14 -12.74
N GLY A 69 8.38 5.19 -13.63
CA GLY A 69 9.74 4.80 -14.02
C GLY A 69 9.79 3.47 -14.77
N LYS A 70 10.60 3.46 -15.81
CA LYS A 70 10.76 2.36 -16.77
C LYS A 70 10.84 0.96 -16.17
N TRP A 71 11.44 0.82 -14.98
CA TRP A 71 11.69 -0.47 -14.34
C TRP A 71 10.79 -0.76 -13.14
N ASN A 72 9.99 0.20 -12.72
CA ASN A 72 9.20 0.08 -11.49
C ASN A 72 8.25 -1.11 -11.48
N LEU A 73 7.61 -1.39 -12.61
CA LEU A 73 6.71 -2.54 -12.72
C LEU A 73 7.48 -3.88 -12.59
N ALA A 74 8.63 -4.00 -13.25
CA ALA A 74 9.47 -5.19 -13.15
C ALA A 74 10.01 -5.36 -11.72
N ILE A 75 10.48 -4.28 -11.11
CA ILE A 75 10.95 -4.27 -9.71
C ILE A 75 9.82 -4.74 -8.79
N ARG A 76 8.64 -4.15 -8.87
CA ARG A 76 7.49 -4.55 -8.04
C ARG A 76 7.21 -6.05 -8.18
N ARG A 77 7.09 -6.54 -9.41
CA ARG A 77 6.79 -7.96 -9.65
C ARG A 77 7.88 -8.89 -9.13
N THR A 78 9.16 -8.48 -9.23
CA THR A 78 10.27 -9.25 -8.64
C THR A 78 10.17 -9.29 -7.11
N LEU A 79 9.93 -8.14 -6.47
CA LEU A 79 9.76 -8.08 -5.02
C LEU A 79 8.56 -8.90 -4.55
N GLU A 80 7.44 -8.86 -5.27
CA GLU A 80 6.25 -9.66 -4.98
C GLU A 80 6.53 -11.17 -5.15
N ALA A 81 7.26 -11.57 -6.19
CA ALA A 81 7.67 -12.96 -6.41
C ALA A 81 8.53 -13.47 -5.24
N ILE A 82 9.50 -12.67 -4.78
CA ILE A 82 10.30 -12.98 -3.59
C ILE A 82 9.37 -13.12 -2.37
N TYR A 83 8.54 -12.13 -2.10
CA TYR A 83 7.65 -12.13 -0.93
C TYR A 83 6.75 -13.36 -0.87
N GLN A 84 6.20 -13.77 -2.02
CA GLN A 84 5.28 -14.91 -2.10
C GLN A 84 6.00 -16.26 -1.97
N ASN A 85 7.19 -16.40 -2.55
CA ASN A 85 7.84 -17.69 -2.74
C ASN A 85 9.08 -17.91 -1.85
N TYR A 86 9.54 -16.91 -1.10
CA TYR A 86 10.70 -17.06 -0.23
C TYR A 86 10.46 -18.10 0.86
N THR A 87 11.34 -19.10 0.92
CA THR A 87 11.26 -20.24 1.84
C THR A 87 12.25 -20.15 3.00
N GLY A 88 13.10 -19.13 3.03
CA GLY A 88 14.07 -18.92 4.11
C GLY A 88 13.46 -18.31 5.38
N ASP A 89 14.32 -17.82 6.24
CA ASP A 89 13.92 -17.24 7.54
C ASP A 89 13.24 -15.87 7.37
N ARG A 90 11.91 -15.86 7.48
CA ARG A 90 11.09 -14.65 7.42
C ARG A 90 11.18 -13.79 8.69
N GLU A 91 11.72 -14.33 9.78
CA GLU A 91 11.95 -13.58 11.02
C GLU A 91 13.32 -12.86 11.03
N SER A 92 14.17 -13.13 10.05
CA SER A 92 15.45 -12.45 9.91
C SER A 92 15.28 -10.94 9.73
N GLN A 93 16.28 -10.17 10.18
CA GLN A 93 16.25 -8.71 10.04
C GLN A 93 16.22 -8.29 8.56
N ASP A 94 16.96 -8.99 7.71
CA ASP A 94 16.97 -8.72 6.27
C ASP A 94 15.58 -8.92 5.63
N PHE A 95 14.85 -9.98 6.00
CA PHE A 95 13.51 -10.17 5.47
C PHE A 95 12.52 -9.11 5.97
N LYS A 96 12.61 -8.72 7.23
CA LYS A 96 11.78 -7.62 7.78
C LYS A 96 12.06 -6.30 7.08
N ASN A 97 13.31 -5.97 6.85
CA ASN A 97 13.70 -4.78 6.10
C ASN A 97 13.24 -4.84 4.63
N PHE A 98 13.31 -6.03 4.02
CA PHE A 98 12.78 -6.29 2.69
C PHE A 98 11.26 -6.07 2.62
N GLU A 99 10.51 -6.54 3.59
CA GLU A 99 9.06 -6.33 3.68
C GLU A 99 8.72 -4.84 3.78
N VAL A 100 9.43 -4.08 4.60
CA VAL A 100 9.26 -2.62 4.71
C VAL A 100 9.55 -1.95 3.36
N TYR A 101 10.62 -2.34 2.68
CA TYR A 101 10.95 -1.80 1.36
C TYR A 101 9.86 -2.10 0.31
N LEU A 102 9.37 -3.34 0.27
CA LEU A 102 8.26 -3.73 -0.60
C LEU A 102 7.00 -2.89 -0.33
N LYS A 103 6.64 -2.70 0.94
CA LYS A 103 5.50 -1.86 1.34
C LYS A 103 5.68 -0.40 0.90
N ARG A 104 6.89 0.15 0.98
CA ARG A 104 7.21 1.49 0.45
C ARG A 104 7.02 1.57 -1.07
N VAL A 105 7.49 0.55 -1.81
CA VAL A 105 7.31 0.47 -3.27
C VAL A 105 5.83 0.38 -3.63
N TRP A 106 5.04 -0.38 -2.90
CA TRP A 106 3.58 -0.43 -3.09
C TRP A 106 2.91 0.91 -2.83
N PHE A 107 3.25 1.55 -1.72
CA PHE A 107 2.67 2.84 -1.33
C PHE A 107 2.97 3.94 -2.35
N SER A 108 4.20 4.00 -2.84
CA SER A 108 4.67 5.07 -3.73
C SER A 108 4.51 4.77 -5.22
N ASN A 109 4.00 3.59 -5.59
CA ASN A 109 3.92 3.09 -6.96
C ASN A 109 5.30 3.12 -7.67
N GLY A 110 6.36 2.76 -6.95
CA GLY A 110 7.73 2.73 -7.46
C GLY A 110 8.79 2.93 -6.38
N ILE A 111 10.04 2.99 -6.83
CA ILE A 111 11.22 3.07 -5.94
C ILE A 111 11.54 4.49 -5.47
N HIS A 112 10.76 5.48 -5.82
CA HIS A 112 10.97 6.87 -5.44
C HIS A 112 9.93 7.30 -4.41
N HIS A 113 10.33 8.24 -3.56
CA HIS A 113 9.40 8.87 -2.63
C HIS A 113 8.22 9.53 -3.38
N HIS A 114 7.00 9.32 -2.89
CA HIS A 114 5.76 9.75 -3.56
C HIS A 114 5.59 11.28 -3.73
N TYR A 115 6.37 12.08 -2.99
CA TYR A 115 6.41 13.55 -3.13
C TYR A 115 7.74 14.07 -3.70
N GLY A 116 8.64 13.19 -4.16
CA GLY A 116 9.97 13.62 -4.59
C GLY A 116 10.62 12.66 -5.57
N CYS A 117 11.87 12.94 -5.90
CA CYS A 117 12.69 12.12 -6.78
C CYS A 117 13.70 11.25 -6.02
N ASP A 118 13.67 11.28 -4.69
CA ASP A 118 14.60 10.52 -3.85
C ASP A 118 14.23 9.04 -3.92
N LYS A 119 15.23 8.22 -4.20
CA LYS A 119 15.08 6.76 -4.22
C LYS A 119 15.09 6.21 -2.81
N PHE A 120 14.22 5.24 -2.55
CA PHE A 120 14.33 4.44 -1.35
C PHE A 120 15.60 3.61 -1.38
N VAL A 121 16.36 3.67 -0.30
CA VAL A 121 17.53 2.83 -0.11
C VAL A 121 17.11 1.55 0.58
N PRO A 122 17.38 0.35 0.01
CA PRO A 122 17.14 -0.91 0.69
C PRO A 122 17.97 -1.00 1.98
N GLU A 123 17.34 -1.44 3.07
CA GLU A 123 18.00 -1.68 4.36
C GLU A 123 18.34 -3.16 4.58
N PHE A 124 18.06 -4.01 3.58
CA PHE A 124 18.47 -5.42 3.54
C PHE A 124 19.79 -5.58 2.76
N SER A 125 20.53 -6.65 3.05
CA SER A 125 21.81 -6.91 2.40
C SER A 125 21.67 -7.32 0.93
N GLN A 126 22.69 -7.03 0.12
CA GLN A 126 22.75 -7.48 -1.26
C GLN A 126 22.83 -9.01 -1.34
N GLU A 127 23.52 -9.63 -0.39
CA GLU A 127 23.65 -11.07 -0.25
C GLU A 127 22.29 -11.72 -0.07
N PHE A 128 21.50 -11.23 0.89
CA PHE A 128 20.12 -11.70 1.11
C PHE A 128 19.29 -11.62 -0.17
N PHE A 129 19.30 -10.47 -0.84
CA PHE A 129 18.51 -10.27 -2.05
C PHE A 129 18.93 -11.22 -3.17
N THR A 130 20.24 -11.39 -3.36
CA THR A 130 20.80 -12.28 -4.37
C THR A 130 20.41 -13.74 -4.10
N GLU A 131 20.48 -14.19 -2.86
CA GLU A 131 20.07 -15.55 -2.47
C GLU A 131 18.57 -15.75 -2.62
N ALA A 132 17.77 -14.77 -2.21
CA ALA A 132 16.32 -14.81 -2.35
C ALA A 132 15.91 -14.94 -3.82
N VAL A 133 16.47 -14.13 -4.72
CA VAL A 133 16.20 -14.22 -6.16
C VAL A 133 16.63 -15.56 -6.74
N LYS A 134 17.83 -16.05 -6.40
CA LYS A 134 18.35 -17.34 -6.90
C LYS A 134 17.56 -18.56 -6.41
N SER A 135 16.88 -18.43 -5.28
CA SER A 135 16.05 -19.50 -4.72
C SER A 135 14.69 -19.65 -5.42
N LEU A 136 14.30 -18.68 -6.24
CA LEU A 136 13.03 -18.69 -6.95
C LEU A 136 13.11 -19.51 -8.24
N ASP A 137 11.97 -20.08 -8.63
CA ASP A 137 11.80 -20.59 -9.98
C ASP A 137 11.93 -19.41 -10.99
N PRO A 138 12.84 -19.51 -11.97
CA PRO A 138 13.00 -18.47 -12.99
C PRO A 138 11.70 -18.09 -13.70
N GLU A 139 10.75 -19.01 -13.83
CA GLU A 139 9.44 -18.75 -14.45
C GLU A 139 8.56 -17.79 -13.61
N THR A 140 8.85 -17.65 -12.31
CA THR A 140 8.12 -16.72 -11.43
C THR A 140 8.64 -15.29 -11.51
N LEU A 141 9.81 -15.08 -12.09
CA LEU A 141 10.43 -13.77 -12.21
C LEU A 141 9.97 -13.04 -13.46
N PRO A 142 9.70 -11.73 -13.39
CA PRO A 142 9.28 -10.93 -14.54
C PRO A 142 10.47 -10.56 -15.45
N LEU A 143 11.35 -11.51 -15.72
CA LEU A 143 12.51 -11.32 -16.57
C LEU A 143 12.10 -11.35 -18.04
N THR A 144 12.67 -10.46 -18.84
CA THR A 144 12.53 -10.53 -20.28
C THR A 144 13.31 -11.72 -20.83
N THR A 145 12.79 -12.35 -21.89
CA THR A 145 13.43 -13.51 -22.52
C THR A 145 14.89 -13.19 -22.84
N GLY A 146 15.81 -14.01 -22.32
CA GLY A 146 17.26 -13.83 -22.48
C GLY A 146 17.97 -13.04 -21.37
N ALA A 147 17.26 -12.50 -20.38
CA ALA A 147 17.89 -11.98 -19.18
C ALA A 147 18.32 -13.13 -18.25
N SER A 148 19.56 -13.12 -17.80
CA SER A 148 20.06 -14.01 -16.75
C SER A 148 20.00 -13.31 -15.40
N VAL A 149 19.74 -14.09 -14.37
CA VAL A 149 19.84 -13.63 -12.96
C VAL A 149 21.31 -13.53 -12.56
#